data_8b3783a5e98bdecc6d145afd0fad9c80
#
_entry.id   8b3783a5e98bdecc6d145afd0fad9c80
#
_cell.length_a   1.000
_cell.length_b   1.000
_cell.length_c   1.000
_cell.angle_alpha   90.00
_cell.angle_beta   90.00
_cell.angle_gamma   90.00
#
_symmetry.space_group_name_H-M   'P 1'
#
loop_
_entity.id
_entity.type
_entity.pdbx_description
1 polymer ?
#
loop_
_entity_poly.entity_id
_entity_poly.type
_entity_poly.pdbx_seq_one_letter_code
_entity_poly.pdbx_strand_id
1 'polypeptide(L)'
;TVLYGASGVGKSSVLRAGVVHALQGEARANLAQVGAPELAVVYFNSWRDDPLRGLLAAVEAATRDTLSGYTVEPPSGTNFIDALTGWSEVVEGPLLIILDQFEEYFLYHGQEDGPETFAAEFPLAVSRRDLRVNFLVALREDALARLDRFKGRIPGLFENRLRIDHLDHAAAEAAIRRPLLEWNTMVPPSEAMTI
;
A
#
# COMPACT_ATOMS: atom_id res chain seq x y z
N THR A 1 0.70 3.37 -10.01
CA THR A 1 2.16 3.12 -10.03
C THR A 1 2.43 1.62 -9.84
N VAL A 2 3.41 1.09 -10.58
CA VAL A 2 3.87 -0.29 -10.45
C VAL A 2 5.29 -0.31 -9.89
N LEU A 3 5.48 -0.94 -8.74
CA LEU A 3 6.77 -1.20 -8.10
C LEU A 3 7.18 -2.65 -8.35
N TYR A 4 8.34 -2.89 -8.91
CA TYR A 4 8.77 -4.24 -9.20
C TYR A 4 10.27 -4.44 -8.93
N GLY A 5 10.70 -5.70 -8.86
CA GLY A 5 12.09 -6.08 -8.65
C GLY A 5 12.20 -7.56 -8.33
N ALA A 6 13.41 -8.07 -8.29
CA ALA A 6 13.67 -9.48 -8.00
C ALA A 6 13.07 -9.93 -6.65
N SER A 7 12.93 -11.22 -6.44
CA SER A 7 12.55 -11.75 -5.14
C SER A 7 13.61 -11.42 -4.09
N GLY A 8 13.21 -11.03 -2.90
CA GLY A 8 14.13 -10.76 -1.79
C GLY A 8 14.87 -9.42 -1.79
N VAL A 9 14.61 -8.53 -2.78
CA VAL A 9 15.25 -7.18 -2.82
C VAL A 9 14.75 -6.21 -1.74
N GLY A 10 13.81 -6.62 -0.88
CA GLY A 10 13.33 -5.77 0.20
C GLY A 10 12.12 -4.89 -0.13
N LYS A 11 11.40 -5.12 -1.25
CA LYS A 11 10.20 -4.33 -1.63
C LYS A 11 9.22 -4.13 -0.47
N SER A 12 8.75 -5.24 0.13
CA SER A 12 7.80 -5.21 1.25
C SER A 12 8.36 -4.49 2.48
N SER A 13 9.67 -4.62 2.74
CA SER A 13 10.33 -3.93 3.85
C SER A 13 10.36 -2.41 3.63
N VAL A 14 10.73 -1.96 2.41
CA VAL A 14 10.71 -0.54 2.05
C VAL A 14 9.29 0.03 2.12
N LEU A 15 8.31 -0.71 1.61
CA LEU A 15 6.91 -0.27 1.65
C LEU A 15 6.39 -0.16 3.08
N ARG A 16 6.56 -1.20 3.91
CA ARG A 16 5.99 -1.22 5.27
C ARG A 16 6.75 -0.33 6.24
N ALA A 17 8.07 -0.53 6.37
CA ALA A 17 8.89 0.18 7.35
C ALA A 17 9.28 1.60 6.89
N GLY A 18 9.32 1.84 5.59
CA GLY A 18 9.61 3.15 5.02
C GLY A 18 8.32 3.93 4.70
N VAL A 19 7.70 3.59 3.57
CA VAL A 19 6.60 4.41 3.00
C VAL A 19 5.37 4.46 3.90
N VAL A 20 4.84 3.29 4.31
CA VAL A 20 3.63 3.24 5.14
C VAL A 20 3.87 3.93 6.48
N HIS A 21 4.98 3.62 7.14
CA HIS A 21 5.31 4.21 8.45
C HIS A 21 5.44 5.74 8.38
N ALA A 22 6.18 6.27 7.39
CA ALA A 22 6.37 7.70 7.22
C ALA A 22 5.05 8.43 6.95
N LEU A 23 4.26 7.95 5.96
CA LEU A 23 2.99 8.59 5.60
C LEU A 23 1.92 8.49 6.70
N GLN A 24 1.87 7.39 7.45
CA GLN A 24 1.00 7.29 8.62
C GLN A 24 1.42 8.26 9.73
N GLY A 25 2.73 8.47 9.91
CA GLY A 25 3.26 9.47 10.84
C GLY A 25 2.84 10.89 10.45
N GLU A 26 2.95 11.24 9.17
CA GLU A 26 2.50 12.52 8.62
C GLU A 26 0.98 12.70 8.78
N ALA A 27 0.18 11.70 8.42
CA ALA A 27 -1.26 11.76 8.55
C ALA A 27 -1.72 12.00 10.01
N ARG A 28 -1.08 11.31 10.98
CA ARG A 28 -1.35 11.54 12.41
C ARG A 28 -0.93 12.93 12.88
N ALA A 29 0.21 13.42 12.40
CA ALA A 29 0.68 14.78 12.73
C ALA A 29 -0.29 15.83 12.17
N ASN A 30 -0.74 15.69 10.93
CA ASN A 30 -1.72 16.57 10.29
C ASN A 30 -3.06 16.55 11.02
N LEU A 31 -3.56 15.35 11.36
CA LEU A 31 -4.80 15.22 12.15
C LEU A 31 -4.70 15.97 13.49
N ALA A 32 -3.57 15.86 14.18
CA ALA A 32 -3.36 16.54 15.46
C ALA A 32 -3.21 18.07 15.33
N GLN A 33 -2.66 18.56 14.20
CA GLN A 33 -2.37 19.99 14.00
C GLN A 33 -3.52 20.75 13.36
N VAL A 34 -4.16 20.15 12.33
CA VAL A 34 -5.17 20.83 11.50
C VAL A 34 -6.54 20.17 11.53
N GLY A 35 -6.69 19.06 12.24
CA GLY A 35 -7.96 18.34 12.39
C GLY A 35 -8.32 17.44 11.21
N ALA A 36 -7.44 17.30 10.21
CA ALA A 36 -7.63 16.42 9.05
C ALA A 36 -6.32 15.69 8.73
N PRO A 37 -6.34 14.38 8.44
CA PRO A 37 -5.13 13.58 8.20
C PRO A 37 -4.50 13.83 6.82
N GLU A 38 -5.23 14.47 5.89
CA GLU A 38 -4.89 14.72 4.49
C GLU A 38 -4.79 13.48 3.60
N LEU A 39 -4.52 12.30 4.18
CA LEU A 39 -4.55 11.02 3.48
C LEU A 39 -4.69 9.86 4.47
N ALA A 40 -5.16 8.69 3.98
CA ALA A 40 -5.00 7.42 4.69
C ALA A 40 -4.23 6.41 3.84
N VAL A 41 -3.33 5.66 4.48
CA VAL A 41 -2.48 4.66 3.80
C VAL A 41 -2.96 3.27 4.15
N VAL A 42 -3.32 2.51 3.14
CA VAL A 42 -3.80 1.14 3.23
C VAL A 42 -2.72 0.19 2.70
N TYR A 43 -2.30 -0.77 3.49
CA TYR A 43 -1.38 -1.82 3.07
C TYR A 43 -2.10 -3.15 3.01
N PHE A 44 -2.08 -3.81 1.86
CA PHE A 44 -2.76 -5.07 1.61
C PHE A 44 -1.84 -6.08 0.93
N ASN A 45 -1.78 -7.31 1.47
CA ASN A 45 -1.02 -8.43 0.95
C ASN A 45 -1.67 -9.80 1.20
N SER A 46 -2.98 -9.83 1.49
CA SER A 46 -3.70 -11.05 1.85
C SER A 46 -4.53 -11.55 0.67
N TRP A 47 -3.88 -12.22 -0.28
CA TRP A 47 -4.48 -12.60 -1.57
C TRP A 47 -5.16 -13.97 -1.59
N ARG A 48 -5.07 -14.75 -0.52
CA ARG A 48 -5.53 -16.16 -0.54
C ARG A 48 -7.05 -16.30 -0.57
N ASP A 49 -7.70 -15.48 0.24
CA ASP A 49 -9.16 -15.45 0.35
C ASP A 49 -9.75 -14.43 -0.64
N ASP A 50 -11.00 -14.01 -0.47
CA ASP A 50 -11.65 -13.01 -1.31
C ASP A 50 -10.90 -11.66 -1.29
N PRO A 51 -10.26 -11.25 -2.40
CA PRO A 51 -9.45 -10.05 -2.43
C PRO A 51 -10.24 -8.75 -2.25
N LEU A 52 -11.48 -8.68 -2.76
CA LEU A 52 -12.31 -7.47 -2.60
C LEU A 52 -12.71 -7.26 -1.16
N ARG A 53 -13.21 -8.31 -0.54
CA ARG A 53 -13.62 -8.28 0.87
C ARG A 53 -12.43 -8.01 1.78
N GLY A 54 -11.29 -8.67 1.53
CA GLY A 54 -10.07 -8.46 2.29
C GLY A 54 -9.53 -7.04 2.16
N LEU A 55 -9.55 -6.49 0.95
CA LEU A 55 -9.11 -5.11 0.69
C LEU A 55 -10.03 -4.09 1.37
N LEU A 56 -11.36 -4.25 1.30
CA LEU A 56 -12.28 -3.35 1.99
C LEU A 56 -12.11 -3.40 3.50
N ALA A 57 -11.89 -4.56 4.08
CA ALA A 57 -11.58 -4.69 5.51
C ALA A 57 -10.25 -3.99 5.88
N ALA A 58 -9.24 -4.06 5.01
CA ALA A 58 -7.98 -3.34 5.20
C ALA A 58 -8.17 -1.81 5.09
N VAL A 59 -9.01 -1.34 4.16
CA VAL A 59 -9.36 0.09 4.02
C VAL A 59 -10.04 0.58 5.29
N GLU A 60 -11.04 -0.13 5.78
CA GLU A 60 -11.73 0.20 7.02
C GLU A 60 -10.76 0.27 8.21
N ALA A 61 -9.94 -0.75 8.39
CA ALA A 61 -8.99 -0.81 9.49
C ALA A 61 -7.97 0.35 9.45
N ALA A 62 -7.41 0.63 8.26
CA ALA A 62 -6.44 1.71 8.08
C ALA A 62 -7.06 3.09 8.31
N THR A 63 -8.28 3.30 7.86
CA THR A 63 -9.01 4.57 8.07
C THR A 63 -9.31 4.78 9.54
N ARG A 64 -9.79 3.76 10.25
CA ARG A 64 -10.04 3.82 11.70
C ARG A 64 -8.76 4.07 12.50
N ASP A 65 -7.62 3.46 12.11
CA ASP A 65 -6.34 3.73 12.74
C ASP A 65 -5.85 5.17 12.50
N THR A 66 -6.01 5.67 11.27
CA THR A 66 -5.66 7.05 10.91
C THR A 66 -6.49 8.06 11.69
N LEU A 67 -7.79 7.80 11.86
CA LEU A 67 -8.73 8.64 12.60
C LEU A 67 -8.88 8.21 14.06
N SER A 68 -7.85 7.61 14.65
CA SER A 68 -7.90 7.15 16.04
C SER A 68 -8.26 8.30 17.00
N GLY A 69 -9.24 8.06 17.87
CA GLY A 69 -9.80 9.08 18.76
C GLY A 69 -11.11 9.74 18.26
N TYR A 70 -11.52 9.45 17.02
CA TYR A 70 -12.80 9.90 16.46
C TYR A 70 -13.77 8.73 16.30
N THR A 71 -15.06 8.99 16.46
CA THR A 71 -16.10 8.01 16.14
C THR A 71 -16.29 7.99 14.62
N VAL A 72 -15.98 6.85 13.99
CA VAL A 72 -16.09 6.67 12.55
C VAL A 72 -17.19 5.68 12.24
N GLU A 73 -18.24 6.12 11.53
CA GLU A 73 -19.27 5.25 11.00
C GLU A 73 -18.85 4.72 9.62
N PRO A 74 -19.05 3.41 9.36
CA PRO A 74 -18.77 2.87 8.03
C PRO A 74 -19.64 3.53 6.97
N PRO A 75 -19.10 3.87 5.80
CA PRO A 75 -19.92 4.43 4.73
C PRO A 75 -20.95 3.41 4.20
N SER A 76 -22.08 3.91 3.78
CA SER A 76 -23.15 3.11 3.16
C SER A 76 -22.81 2.83 1.70
N GLY A 77 -21.90 1.90 1.43
CA GLY A 77 -21.55 1.48 0.08
C GLY A 77 -22.16 0.13 -0.26
N THR A 78 -22.72 0.00 -1.46
CA THR A 78 -23.30 -1.25 -1.96
C THR A 78 -22.34 -2.05 -2.82
N ASN A 79 -21.27 -1.41 -3.34
CA ASN A 79 -20.25 -2.03 -4.18
C ASN A 79 -18.86 -1.50 -3.80
N PHE A 80 -17.83 -2.08 -4.42
CA PHE A 80 -16.43 -1.77 -4.14
C PHE A 80 -16.08 -0.29 -4.33
N ILE A 81 -16.53 0.32 -5.43
CA ILE A 81 -16.23 1.73 -5.74
C ILE A 81 -16.95 2.67 -4.76
N ASP A 82 -18.23 2.41 -4.46
CA ASP A 82 -18.99 3.22 -3.49
C ASP A 82 -18.34 3.17 -2.11
N ALA A 83 -17.88 2.00 -1.68
CA ALA A 83 -17.19 1.84 -0.41
C ALA A 83 -15.88 2.65 -0.38
N LEU A 84 -15.06 2.59 -1.44
CA LEU A 84 -13.82 3.38 -1.53
C LEU A 84 -14.11 4.88 -1.55
N THR A 85 -15.16 5.31 -2.26
CA THR A 85 -15.60 6.70 -2.29
C THR A 85 -15.96 7.17 -0.89
N GLY A 86 -16.84 6.43 -0.21
CA GLY A 86 -17.28 6.78 1.13
C GLY A 86 -16.13 6.83 2.14
N TRP A 87 -15.17 5.89 2.08
CA TRP A 87 -14.01 5.93 2.95
C TRP A 87 -13.10 7.13 2.67
N SER A 88 -12.94 7.56 1.40
CA SER A 88 -12.19 8.77 1.06
C SER A 88 -12.88 10.06 1.55
N GLU A 89 -14.21 10.07 1.59
CA GLU A 89 -15.00 11.15 2.18
C GLU A 89 -14.84 11.20 3.70
N VAL A 90 -14.89 10.05 4.37
CA VAL A 90 -14.67 9.95 5.83
C VAL A 90 -13.29 10.44 6.24
N VAL A 91 -12.25 10.16 5.44
CA VAL A 91 -10.88 10.67 5.65
C VAL A 91 -10.75 12.16 5.33
N GLU A 92 -11.70 12.71 4.56
CA GLU A 92 -11.60 14.04 3.93
C GLU A 92 -10.36 14.19 3.02
N GLY A 93 -9.82 13.05 2.56
CA GLY A 93 -8.56 12.96 1.81
C GLY A 93 -8.48 11.75 0.89
N PRO A 94 -7.44 11.65 0.06
CA PRO A 94 -7.21 10.48 -0.76
C PRO A 94 -6.82 9.26 0.07
N LEU A 95 -7.16 8.08 -0.45
CA LEU A 95 -6.62 6.81 0.02
C LEU A 95 -5.40 6.44 -0.84
N LEU A 96 -4.28 6.10 -0.23
CA LEU A 96 -3.17 5.41 -0.90
C LEU A 96 -3.25 3.92 -0.58
N ILE A 97 -3.62 3.13 -1.57
CA ILE A 97 -3.74 1.67 -1.44
C ILE A 97 -2.50 1.02 -2.03
N ILE A 98 -1.73 0.36 -1.16
CA ILE A 98 -0.53 -0.40 -1.50
C ILE A 98 -0.89 -1.88 -1.56
N LEU A 99 -0.86 -2.44 -2.77
CA LEU A 99 -1.13 -3.83 -3.08
C LEU A 99 0.21 -4.56 -3.19
N ASP A 100 0.70 -5.13 -2.08
CA ASP A 100 2.00 -5.82 -2.04
C ASP A 100 1.86 -7.32 -2.32
N GLN A 101 2.94 -7.92 -2.82
CA GLN A 101 2.98 -9.33 -3.23
C GLN A 101 1.88 -9.66 -4.26
N PHE A 102 1.63 -8.75 -5.20
CA PHE A 102 0.54 -8.88 -6.17
C PHE A 102 0.67 -10.11 -7.08
N GLU A 103 1.85 -10.71 -7.17
CA GLU A 103 2.04 -12.01 -7.82
C GLU A 103 1.19 -13.12 -7.20
N GLU A 104 0.87 -13.03 -5.89
CA GLU A 104 0.02 -14.01 -5.21
C GLU A 104 -1.44 -13.91 -5.67
N TYR A 105 -1.93 -12.71 -6.01
CA TYR A 105 -3.24 -12.57 -6.65
C TYR A 105 -3.34 -13.43 -7.91
N PHE A 106 -2.31 -13.44 -8.75
CA PHE A 106 -2.29 -14.26 -9.94
C PHE A 106 -2.16 -15.77 -9.65
N LEU A 107 -1.63 -16.12 -8.50
CA LEU A 107 -1.51 -17.52 -8.08
C LEU A 107 -2.88 -18.06 -7.65
N TYR A 108 -3.61 -17.31 -6.84
CA TYR A 108 -4.89 -17.78 -6.26
C TYR A 108 -6.09 -17.43 -7.12
N HIS A 109 -6.08 -16.30 -7.83
CA HIS A 109 -7.21 -15.74 -8.59
C HIS A 109 -6.90 -15.51 -10.07
N GLY A 110 -5.86 -16.14 -10.60
CA GLY A 110 -5.40 -15.93 -11.97
C GLY A 110 -6.42 -16.32 -13.06
N GLN A 111 -7.39 -17.17 -12.73
CA GLN A 111 -8.47 -17.59 -13.64
C GLN A 111 -9.81 -16.89 -13.33
N GLU A 112 -9.85 -16.05 -12.30
CA GLU A 112 -11.06 -15.35 -11.91
C GLU A 112 -11.46 -14.35 -12.99
N ASP A 113 -12.72 -14.40 -13.44
CA ASP A 113 -13.31 -13.47 -14.40
C ASP A 113 -14.81 -13.32 -14.11
N GLY A 114 -15.38 -12.18 -14.48
CA GLY A 114 -16.80 -11.90 -14.28
C GLY A 114 -17.07 -10.70 -13.39
N PRO A 115 -18.34 -10.29 -13.28
CA PRO A 115 -18.75 -9.17 -12.43
C PRO A 115 -18.50 -9.48 -10.95
N GLU A 116 -18.32 -8.42 -10.17
CA GLU A 116 -18.09 -8.48 -8.72
C GLU A 116 -16.81 -9.22 -8.30
N THR A 117 -15.89 -9.47 -9.26
CA THR A 117 -14.57 -10.00 -8.96
C THR A 117 -13.52 -8.90 -8.87
N PHE A 118 -12.41 -9.15 -8.19
CA PHE A 118 -11.28 -8.21 -8.17
C PHE A 118 -10.76 -7.91 -9.59
N ALA A 119 -10.80 -8.91 -10.48
CA ALA A 119 -10.41 -8.73 -11.87
C ALA A 119 -11.25 -7.69 -12.62
N ALA A 120 -12.52 -7.56 -12.28
CA ALA A 120 -13.42 -6.57 -12.87
C ALA A 120 -13.36 -5.21 -12.14
N GLU A 121 -13.44 -5.22 -10.82
CA GLU A 121 -13.60 -4.02 -10.00
C GLU A 121 -12.31 -3.18 -9.88
N PHE A 122 -11.15 -3.84 -9.74
CA PHE A 122 -9.87 -3.14 -9.61
C PHE A 122 -9.54 -2.22 -10.81
N PRO A 123 -9.63 -2.67 -12.08
CA PRO A 123 -9.42 -1.79 -13.23
C PRO A 123 -10.40 -0.63 -13.31
N LEU A 124 -11.66 -0.85 -12.92
CA LEU A 124 -12.67 0.20 -12.87
C LEU A 124 -12.28 1.27 -11.83
N ALA A 125 -11.91 0.85 -10.62
CA ALA A 125 -11.46 1.76 -9.57
C ALA A 125 -10.21 2.55 -9.98
N VAL A 126 -9.20 1.91 -10.59
CA VAL A 126 -7.97 2.59 -11.05
C VAL A 126 -8.26 3.60 -12.14
N SER A 127 -9.26 3.35 -12.99
CA SER A 127 -9.58 4.20 -14.14
C SER A 127 -10.51 5.38 -13.80
N ARG A 128 -11.13 5.38 -12.62
CA ARG A 128 -12.04 6.43 -12.16
C ARG A 128 -11.26 7.67 -11.71
N ARG A 129 -11.41 8.78 -12.45
CA ARG A 129 -10.72 10.06 -12.15
C ARG A 129 -11.35 10.83 -10.99
N ASP A 130 -12.61 10.60 -10.72
CA ASP A 130 -13.37 11.20 -9.63
C ASP A 130 -13.16 10.48 -8.29
N LEU A 131 -12.59 9.28 -8.32
CA LEU A 131 -12.27 8.51 -7.13
C LEU A 131 -10.96 9.01 -6.50
N ARG A 132 -11.01 9.48 -5.27
CA ARG A 132 -9.84 9.96 -4.52
C ARG A 132 -9.02 8.80 -3.97
N VAL A 133 -8.60 7.89 -4.84
CA VAL A 133 -7.82 6.70 -4.49
C VAL A 133 -6.63 6.57 -5.43
N ASN A 134 -5.45 6.33 -4.87
CA ASN A 134 -4.25 6.03 -5.60
C ASN A 134 -3.81 4.60 -5.33
N PHE A 135 -3.44 3.87 -6.38
CA PHE A 135 -2.97 2.49 -6.25
C PHE A 135 -1.47 2.38 -6.53
N LEU A 136 -0.76 1.70 -5.63
CA LEU A 136 0.59 1.23 -5.84
C LEU A 136 0.58 -0.30 -5.82
N VAL A 137 0.93 -0.91 -6.94
CA VAL A 137 1.02 -2.36 -7.10
C VAL A 137 2.47 -2.76 -6.99
N ALA A 138 2.80 -3.60 -6.00
CA ALA A 138 4.15 -4.13 -5.81
C ALA A 138 4.17 -5.63 -6.08
N LEU A 139 5.09 -6.07 -6.96
CA LEU A 139 5.19 -7.46 -7.36
C LEU A 139 6.62 -7.85 -7.74
N ARG A 140 6.81 -9.16 -7.90
CA ARG A 140 8.07 -9.71 -8.40
C ARG A 140 8.23 -9.43 -9.90
N GLU A 141 9.48 -9.23 -10.33
CA GLU A 141 9.82 -8.93 -11.72
C GLU A 141 9.37 -10.05 -12.69
N ASP A 142 9.48 -11.32 -12.28
CA ASP A 142 9.05 -12.47 -13.06
C ASP A 142 7.52 -12.57 -13.25
N ALA A 143 6.75 -11.86 -12.42
CA ALA A 143 5.30 -11.78 -12.54
C ALA A 143 4.80 -10.54 -13.30
N LEU A 144 5.69 -9.62 -13.69
CA LEU A 144 5.32 -8.34 -14.31
C LEU A 144 4.46 -8.52 -15.57
N ALA A 145 4.77 -9.52 -16.42
CA ALA A 145 4.01 -9.81 -17.61
C ALA A 145 2.55 -10.25 -17.33
N ARG A 146 2.26 -10.75 -16.12
CA ARG A 146 0.89 -11.14 -15.74
C ARG A 146 -0.05 -9.94 -15.59
N LEU A 147 0.48 -8.74 -15.39
CA LEU A 147 -0.31 -7.51 -15.41
C LEU A 147 -0.95 -7.23 -16.77
N ASP A 148 -0.47 -7.85 -17.85
CA ASP A 148 -1.06 -7.69 -19.18
C ASP A 148 -2.55 -8.07 -19.23
N ARG A 149 -3.05 -8.88 -18.27
CA ARG A 149 -4.49 -9.16 -18.17
C ARG A 149 -5.34 -7.90 -17.92
N PHE A 150 -4.74 -6.86 -17.36
CA PHE A 150 -5.38 -5.56 -17.13
C PHE A 150 -5.12 -4.54 -18.25
N LYS A 151 -4.29 -4.91 -19.24
CA LYS A 151 -3.97 -4.07 -20.38
C LYS A 151 -5.25 -3.77 -21.19
N GLY A 152 -5.44 -2.50 -21.53
CA GLY A 152 -6.67 -2.03 -22.19
C GLY A 152 -7.82 -1.72 -21.22
N ARG A 153 -7.79 -2.21 -19.97
CA ARG A 153 -8.74 -1.84 -18.92
C ARG A 153 -8.19 -0.75 -18.00
N ILE A 154 -6.87 -0.69 -17.80
CA ILE A 154 -6.18 0.35 -17.04
C ILE A 154 -5.36 1.20 -18.01
N PRO A 155 -5.78 2.44 -18.33
CA PRO A 155 -4.98 3.34 -19.15
C PRO A 155 -3.62 3.63 -18.50
N GLY A 156 -2.56 3.61 -19.30
CA GLY A 156 -1.21 3.94 -18.79
C GLY A 156 -0.65 2.98 -17.72
N LEU A 157 -1.12 1.73 -17.67
CA LEU A 157 -0.74 0.75 -16.63
C LEU A 157 0.77 0.65 -16.39
N PHE A 158 1.58 0.83 -17.43
CA PHE A 158 3.03 0.73 -17.37
C PHE A 158 3.76 2.07 -17.50
N GLU A 159 3.06 3.20 -17.48
CA GLU A 159 3.69 4.53 -17.61
C GLU A 159 4.49 4.88 -16.35
N ASN A 160 3.95 4.59 -15.18
CA ASN A 160 4.58 4.86 -13.89
C ASN A 160 5.12 3.56 -13.29
N ARG A 161 6.39 3.24 -13.61
CA ARG A 161 7.08 2.05 -13.10
C ARG A 161 8.32 2.45 -12.32
N LEU A 162 8.50 1.81 -11.18
CA LEU A 162 9.70 1.93 -10.35
C LEU A 162 10.28 0.55 -10.12
N ARG A 163 11.55 0.37 -10.47
CA ARG A 163 12.30 -0.85 -10.20
C ARG A 163 13.10 -0.69 -8.92
N ILE A 164 13.02 -1.68 -8.04
CA ILE A 164 13.93 -1.81 -6.90
C ILE A 164 14.95 -2.91 -7.22
N ASP A 165 16.22 -2.55 -7.21
CA ASP A 165 17.33 -3.46 -7.36
C ASP A 165 17.94 -3.87 -6.01
N HIS A 166 18.80 -4.87 -6.01
CA HIS A 166 19.56 -5.23 -4.84
C HIS A 166 20.43 -4.05 -4.37
N LEU A 167 20.55 -3.93 -3.05
CA LEU A 167 21.49 -2.98 -2.47
C LEU A 167 22.90 -3.35 -2.92
N ASP A 168 23.67 -2.35 -3.34
CA ASP A 168 25.10 -2.53 -3.48
C ASP A 168 25.77 -2.68 -2.10
N HIS A 169 27.07 -2.99 -2.07
CA HIS A 169 27.78 -3.24 -0.83
C HIS A 169 27.73 -2.04 0.13
N ALA A 170 27.88 -0.82 -0.39
CA ALA A 170 27.88 0.40 0.42
C ALA A 170 26.48 0.70 1.00
N ALA A 171 25.43 0.52 0.19
CA ALA A 171 24.05 0.69 0.63
C ALA A 171 23.64 -0.39 1.64
N ALA A 172 24.09 -1.64 1.46
CA ALA A 172 23.84 -2.73 2.40
C ALA A 172 24.54 -2.46 3.75
N GLU A 173 25.79 -2.03 3.73
CA GLU A 173 26.51 -1.63 4.94
C GLU A 173 25.80 -0.46 5.65
N ALA A 174 25.38 0.56 4.91
CA ALA A 174 24.67 1.69 5.47
C ALA A 174 23.30 1.29 6.07
N ALA A 175 22.59 0.37 5.44
CA ALA A 175 21.30 -0.14 5.94
C ALA A 175 21.45 -0.92 7.27
N ILE A 176 22.60 -1.51 7.53
CA ILE A 176 22.90 -2.19 8.80
C ILE A 176 23.41 -1.18 9.84
N ARG A 177 24.35 -0.31 9.47
CA ARG A 177 25.04 0.57 10.41
C ARG A 177 24.17 1.75 10.90
N ARG A 178 23.38 2.38 10.02
CA ARG A 178 22.62 3.58 10.39
C ARG A 178 21.63 3.34 11.54
N PRO A 179 20.77 2.29 11.52
CA PRO A 179 19.88 2.00 12.63
C PRO A 179 20.62 1.77 13.96
N LEU A 180 21.79 1.09 13.90
CA LEU A 180 22.60 0.85 15.10
C LEU A 180 23.21 2.13 15.65
N LEU A 181 23.66 3.03 14.77
CA LEU A 181 24.16 4.36 15.19
C LEU A 181 23.05 5.19 15.82
N GLU A 182 21.87 5.23 15.19
CA GLU A 182 20.70 5.94 15.75
C GLU A 182 20.29 5.36 17.12
N TRP A 183 20.19 4.04 17.22
CA TRP A 183 19.92 3.37 18.49
C TRP A 183 20.93 3.76 19.57
N ASN A 184 22.21 3.71 19.26
CA ASN A 184 23.28 4.04 20.19
C ASN A 184 23.28 5.51 20.66
N THR A 185 22.59 6.41 19.92
CA THR A 185 22.37 7.80 20.39
C THR A 185 21.20 7.92 21.35
N MET A 186 20.28 6.96 21.34
CA MET A 186 19.05 6.99 22.13
C MET A 186 19.16 6.22 23.47
N VAL A 187 20.15 5.34 23.60
CA VAL A 187 20.30 4.48 24.77
C VAL A 187 21.54 4.84 25.60
N PRO A 188 21.58 4.47 26.90
CA PRO A 188 22.78 4.63 27.72
C PRO A 188 23.97 3.84 27.13
N PRO A 189 25.22 4.28 27.37
CA PRO A 189 26.42 3.59 26.87
C PRO A 189 26.51 2.11 27.24
N SER A 190 25.89 1.69 28.35
CA SER A 190 25.82 0.30 28.80
C SER A 190 24.94 -0.60 27.92
N GLU A 191 24.05 -0.01 27.12
CA GLU A 191 23.12 -0.70 26.22
C GLU A 191 23.49 -0.53 24.73
N ALA A 192 24.54 0.25 24.47
CA ALA A 192 24.98 0.50 23.09
C ALA A 192 25.48 -0.80 22.42
N MET A 193 25.09 -0.99 21.17
CA MET A 193 25.53 -2.14 20.36
C MET A 193 26.86 -1.84 19.68
N THR A 194 27.74 -2.84 19.65
CA THR A 194 29.00 -2.74 18.89
C THR A 194 28.71 -2.89 17.40
N ILE A 195 29.32 -2.00 16.58
CA ILE A 195 29.16 -1.98 15.12
C ILE A 195 30.39 -2.64 14.48
#